data_311d50ee744673a89972d09235bdc68d
#
_entry.id   311d50ee744673a89972d09235bdc68d
#
_cell.length_a   1.000
_cell.length_b   1.000
_cell.length_c   1.000
_cell.angle_alpha   90.00
_cell.angle_beta   90.00
_cell.angle_gamma   90.00
#
_symmetry.space_group_name_H-M   'P 1'
#
loop_
_entity.id
_entity.type
_entity.pdbx_description
1 polymer ?
#
loop_
_entity_poly.entity_id
_entity_poly.type
_entity_poly.pdbx_seq_one_letter_code
_entity_poly.pdbx_strand_id
1 'polypeptide(L)'
;MTRFQFHRIAAAVCLSSVLLAASVQAADPIRIGVPVGLSGANSVVAPSVVQSAQLAVEEINAAGGILGRKVELEVADDGSGAVGAQKAFDSLIFQKKVNVLISMETSAARNAGLPILARGKVPYIYTSFYEGRSCSPWMYVNAWVPEQQVPPIVDHFMKDKAAKTFFLVGSDYAFGRGMLEFTKKYAEGKGAKVVGEEYLPMDGSDWTAVISKIRAAKPDALITSTAGGAPNVTLTKQLRAAGINIPYGNLAVDEGTAKAMGADAQGIYISASYVTGIDSPKNRQFLAAMGKKFGADLKTPNDLSVPQYEAVYAYKAAVEKAGSTDAAKVVSALSTVSVEGPRGTIAMSKERHAPLTMYLGQVQADGGVKVISSFKDVDPGAQCPNLK
;
A
#
# COMPACT_ATOMS: atom_id res chain seq x y z
N MET A 1 52.63 86.08 -28.74
CA MET A 1 52.99 84.73 -28.37
C MET A 1 51.93 84.23 -27.41
N THR A 2 50.92 83.51 -27.88
CA THR A 2 49.76 83.15 -27.11
C THR A 2 49.63 81.61 -27.19
N ARG A 3 49.76 80.91 -26.07
CA ARG A 3 49.60 79.45 -25.99
C ARG A 3 48.10 79.08 -25.79
N PHE A 4 47.55 78.33 -26.71
CA PHE A 4 46.23 77.69 -26.56
C PHE A 4 46.41 76.41 -25.74
N GLN A 5 45.63 76.27 -24.65
CA GLN A 5 45.49 75.06 -23.90
C GLN A 5 44.19 74.34 -24.37
N PHE A 6 44.32 73.06 -24.85
CA PHE A 6 43.20 72.19 -25.18
C PHE A 6 42.79 71.45 -23.89
N HIS A 7 41.56 71.65 -23.47
CA HIS A 7 40.91 70.87 -22.44
C HIS A 7 40.28 69.64 -23.08
N ARG A 8 40.70 68.44 -22.71
CA ARG A 8 40.08 67.16 -23.04
C ARG A 8 38.99 66.88 -22.01
N ILE A 9 37.74 66.89 -22.44
CA ILE A 9 36.59 66.45 -21.67
C ILE A 9 36.48 64.94 -21.90
N ALA A 10 36.73 64.15 -20.85
CA ALA A 10 36.49 62.73 -20.84
C ALA A 10 35.02 62.44 -20.40
N ALA A 11 34.20 62.05 -21.35
CA ALA A 11 32.83 61.60 -21.05
C ALA A 11 32.85 60.16 -20.51
N ALA A 12 32.58 60.00 -19.24
CA ALA A 12 32.39 58.69 -18.59
C ALA A 12 30.98 58.19 -18.90
N VAL A 13 30.86 57.18 -19.75
CA VAL A 13 29.60 56.45 -19.99
C VAL A 13 29.44 55.41 -18.88
N CYS A 14 28.59 55.70 -17.90
CA CYS A 14 28.11 54.71 -16.94
C CYS A 14 27.10 53.77 -17.61
N LEU A 15 27.55 52.56 -17.98
CA LEU A 15 26.64 51.47 -18.34
C LEU A 15 25.98 50.94 -17.06
N SER A 16 24.78 51.38 -16.77
CA SER A 16 23.95 50.82 -15.72
C SER A 16 23.34 49.47 -16.21
N SER A 17 23.98 48.36 -15.83
CA SER A 17 23.43 47.02 -16.05
C SER A 17 22.22 46.82 -15.13
N VAL A 18 21.03 47.03 -15.64
CA VAL A 18 19.78 46.67 -14.98
C VAL A 18 19.68 45.14 -15.04
N LEU A 19 20.07 44.46 -13.96
CA LEU A 19 19.73 43.04 -13.71
C LEU A 19 18.22 42.97 -13.52
N LEU A 20 17.48 42.61 -14.59
CA LEU A 20 16.10 42.12 -14.49
C LEU A 20 16.16 40.78 -13.71
N ALA A 21 15.98 40.84 -12.41
CA ALA A 21 15.63 39.68 -11.62
C ALA A 21 14.22 39.27 -12.09
N ALA A 22 14.16 38.36 -13.07
CA ALA A 22 12.92 37.67 -13.38
C ALA A 22 12.51 36.95 -12.08
N SER A 23 11.48 37.43 -11.42
CA SER A 23 10.81 36.70 -10.35
C SER A 23 10.33 35.39 -10.95
N VAL A 24 11.10 34.31 -10.75
CA VAL A 24 10.65 32.94 -11.05
C VAL A 24 9.48 32.70 -10.10
N GLN A 25 8.28 32.90 -10.62
CA GLN A 25 7.07 32.53 -9.88
C GLN A 25 7.16 31.04 -9.65
N ALA A 26 7.29 30.63 -8.38
CA ALA A 26 7.36 29.23 -8.04
C ALA A 26 6.10 28.53 -8.60
N ALA A 27 6.30 27.54 -9.45
CA ALA A 27 5.19 26.78 -10.00
C ALA A 27 4.37 26.15 -8.87
N ASP A 28 3.05 26.07 -9.02
CA ASP A 28 2.16 25.47 -8.04
C ASP A 28 2.67 24.09 -7.60
N PRO A 29 2.62 23.77 -6.31
CA PRO A 29 3.07 22.48 -5.82
C PRO A 29 2.28 21.33 -6.44
N ILE A 30 2.91 20.16 -6.51
CA ILE A 30 2.23 18.92 -6.88
C ILE A 30 1.62 18.35 -5.59
N ARG A 31 0.31 18.20 -5.55
CA ARG A 31 -0.40 17.68 -4.38
C ARG A 31 -0.73 16.21 -4.53
N ILE A 32 -0.29 15.41 -3.56
CA ILE A 32 -0.62 13.99 -3.43
C ILE A 32 -1.70 13.85 -2.35
N GLY A 33 -2.87 13.38 -2.73
CA GLY A 33 -3.94 13.05 -1.80
C GLY A 33 -3.76 11.66 -1.21
N VAL A 34 -3.92 11.54 0.11
CA VAL A 34 -3.79 10.29 0.86
C VAL A 34 -5.07 10.07 1.67
N PRO A 35 -6.16 9.55 1.03
CA PRO A 35 -7.29 9.05 1.79
C PRO A 35 -6.84 7.78 2.53
N VAL A 36 -7.06 7.68 3.84
CA VAL A 36 -6.55 6.55 4.64
C VAL A 36 -7.33 6.42 5.94
N GLY A 37 -7.61 5.19 6.38
CA GLY A 37 -8.37 4.92 7.60
C GLY A 37 -7.59 5.16 8.88
N LEU A 38 -7.36 6.42 9.27
CA LEU A 38 -6.75 6.77 10.55
C LEU A 38 -7.65 6.41 11.73
N SER A 39 -8.95 6.32 11.50
CA SER A 39 -9.93 5.75 12.40
C SER A 39 -10.57 4.48 11.83
N GLY A 40 -11.33 3.72 12.62
CA GLY A 40 -11.96 2.47 12.20
C GLY A 40 -10.99 1.29 12.12
N ALA A 41 -11.30 0.31 11.27
CA ALA A 41 -10.59 -0.99 11.20
C ALA A 41 -9.09 -0.86 10.91
N ASN A 42 -8.69 0.11 10.08
CA ASN A 42 -7.29 0.29 9.67
C ASN A 42 -6.45 1.16 10.61
N SER A 43 -7.00 1.66 11.72
CA SER A 43 -6.31 2.59 12.62
C SER A 43 -4.97 2.07 13.18
N VAL A 44 -4.77 0.77 13.24
CA VAL A 44 -3.51 0.15 13.68
C VAL A 44 -2.40 0.33 12.64
N VAL A 45 -2.72 0.24 11.34
CA VAL A 45 -1.74 0.21 10.24
C VAL A 45 -1.61 1.53 9.48
N ALA A 46 -2.67 2.33 9.41
CA ALA A 46 -2.70 3.59 8.68
C ALA A 46 -1.60 4.59 9.05
N PRO A 47 -1.19 4.75 10.32
CA PRO A 47 -0.12 5.67 10.67
C PRO A 47 1.22 5.37 9.99
N SER A 48 1.58 4.10 9.79
CA SER A 48 2.81 3.72 9.09
C SER A 48 2.76 4.06 7.60
N VAL A 49 1.56 4.00 6.99
CA VAL A 49 1.32 4.40 5.60
C VAL A 49 1.57 5.89 5.41
N VAL A 50 1.02 6.72 6.33
CA VAL A 50 1.25 8.18 6.31
C VAL A 50 2.74 8.50 6.50
N GLN A 51 3.43 7.85 7.44
CA GLN A 51 4.86 8.04 7.66
C GLN A 51 5.69 7.68 6.41
N SER A 52 5.35 6.60 5.73
CA SER A 52 6.02 6.20 4.49
C SER A 52 5.83 7.22 3.35
N ALA A 53 4.62 7.76 3.19
CA ALA A 53 4.36 8.85 2.25
C ALA A 53 5.14 10.13 2.60
N GLN A 54 5.19 10.50 3.88
CA GLN A 54 5.93 11.66 4.36
C GLN A 54 7.44 11.54 4.12
N LEU A 55 8.03 10.35 4.32
CA LEU A 55 9.44 10.11 4.01
C LEU A 55 9.71 10.29 2.51
N ALA A 56 8.92 9.63 1.66
CA ALA A 56 9.09 9.70 0.21
C ALA A 56 9.00 11.16 -0.31
N VAL A 57 8.03 11.93 0.17
CA VAL A 57 7.85 13.33 -0.22
C VAL A 57 9.01 14.20 0.25
N GLU A 58 9.52 13.97 1.46
CA GLU A 58 10.69 14.71 1.96
C GLU A 58 11.94 14.44 1.12
N GLU A 59 12.23 13.17 0.82
CA GLU A 59 13.37 12.78 -0.01
C GLU A 59 13.26 13.37 -1.43
N ILE A 60 12.08 13.32 -2.04
CA ILE A 60 11.82 13.91 -3.36
C ILE A 60 12.03 15.42 -3.33
N ASN A 61 11.52 16.10 -2.30
CA ASN A 61 11.67 17.55 -2.17
C ASN A 61 13.14 17.94 -1.92
N ALA A 62 13.88 17.17 -1.13
CA ALA A 62 15.31 17.37 -0.93
C ALA A 62 16.13 17.20 -2.22
N ALA A 63 15.63 16.36 -3.15
CA ALA A 63 16.21 16.15 -4.48
C ALA A 63 15.72 17.17 -5.55
N GLY A 64 14.98 18.21 -5.18
CA GLY A 64 14.49 19.25 -6.09
C GLY A 64 13.06 19.10 -6.55
N GLY A 65 12.29 18.19 -5.96
CA GLY A 65 10.88 17.98 -6.26
C GLY A 65 10.63 17.13 -7.52
N ILE A 66 9.47 17.32 -8.13
CA ILE A 66 9.10 16.66 -9.40
C ILE A 66 8.98 17.74 -10.47
N LEU A 67 9.75 17.63 -11.54
CA LEU A 67 9.84 18.69 -12.59
C LEU A 67 10.15 20.08 -11.99
N GLY A 68 10.99 20.14 -10.94
CA GLY A 68 11.34 21.39 -10.24
C GLY A 68 10.21 21.96 -9.36
N ARG A 69 9.12 21.24 -9.17
CA ARG A 69 7.98 21.63 -8.32
C ARG A 69 8.02 20.90 -6.99
N LYS A 70 7.71 21.64 -5.92
CA LYS A 70 7.55 21.05 -4.57
C LYS A 70 6.39 20.05 -4.57
N VAL A 71 6.53 18.98 -3.80
CA VAL A 71 5.47 18.00 -3.55
C VAL A 71 4.88 18.24 -2.17
N GLU A 72 3.55 18.20 -2.06
CA GLU A 72 2.80 18.36 -0.80
C GLU A 72 1.84 17.17 -0.60
N LEU A 73 1.66 16.77 0.68
CA LEU A 73 0.70 15.73 1.05
C LEU A 73 -0.58 16.38 1.61
N GLU A 74 -1.72 15.87 1.14
CA GLU A 74 -3.05 16.16 1.66
C GLU A 74 -3.64 14.86 2.21
N VAL A 75 -3.62 14.69 3.53
CA VAL A 75 -4.11 13.47 4.20
C VAL A 75 -5.56 13.69 4.63
N ALA A 76 -6.42 12.70 4.37
CA ALA A 76 -7.81 12.71 4.79
C ALA A 76 -8.20 11.37 5.43
N ASP A 77 -8.77 11.40 6.63
CA ASP A 77 -9.30 10.20 7.28
C ASP A 77 -10.58 9.73 6.58
N ASP A 78 -10.59 8.49 6.11
CA ASP A 78 -11.73 7.85 5.47
C ASP A 78 -12.57 6.98 6.44
N GLY A 79 -12.15 6.90 7.71
CA GLY A 79 -12.83 6.10 8.73
C GLY A 79 -12.86 4.60 8.46
N SER A 80 -12.03 4.11 7.51
CA SER A 80 -11.99 2.72 7.01
C SER A 80 -13.33 2.24 6.41
N GLY A 81 -14.21 3.17 6.00
CA GLY A 81 -15.56 2.84 5.55
C GLY A 81 -16.05 3.64 4.34
N ALA A 82 -17.14 3.17 3.73
CA ALA A 82 -17.67 3.72 2.47
C ALA A 82 -18.04 5.20 2.55
N VAL A 83 -18.72 5.62 3.62
CA VAL A 83 -19.21 7.02 3.77
C VAL A 83 -18.05 7.99 3.98
N GLY A 84 -17.07 7.62 4.82
CA GLY A 84 -15.89 8.43 5.07
C GLY A 84 -15.03 8.55 3.80
N ALA A 85 -14.85 7.44 3.07
CA ALA A 85 -14.12 7.44 1.83
C ALA A 85 -14.73 8.36 0.76
N GLN A 86 -16.07 8.35 0.60
CA GLN A 86 -16.73 9.28 -0.32
C GLN A 86 -16.40 10.73 0.00
N LYS A 87 -16.45 11.12 1.28
CA LYS A 87 -16.11 12.47 1.73
C LYS A 87 -14.64 12.79 1.51
N ALA A 88 -13.73 11.86 1.84
CA ALA A 88 -12.29 12.04 1.67
C ALA A 88 -11.92 12.22 0.19
N PHE A 89 -12.42 11.35 -0.70
CA PHE A 89 -12.18 11.46 -2.15
C PHE A 89 -12.73 12.77 -2.72
N ASP A 90 -13.98 13.14 -2.37
CA ASP A 90 -14.58 14.40 -2.84
C ASP A 90 -13.76 15.62 -2.39
N SER A 91 -13.39 15.68 -1.11
CA SER A 91 -12.57 16.76 -0.57
C SER A 91 -11.20 16.84 -1.23
N LEU A 92 -10.47 15.73 -1.34
CA LEU A 92 -9.14 15.71 -1.93
C LEU A 92 -9.17 16.10 -3.42
N ILE A 93 -10.12 15.57 -4.18
CA ILE A 93 -10.18 15.79 -5.64
C ILE A 93 -10.71 17.19 -5.97
N PHE A 94 -11.84 17.60 -5.39
CA PHE A 94 -12.54 18.81 -5.84
C PHE A 94 -12.24 20.06 -5.02
N GLN A 95 -11.91 19.90 -3.72
CA GLN A 95 -11.59 21.06 -2.85
C GLN A 95 -10.08 21.29 -2.80
N LYS A 96 -9.29 20.24 -2.51
CA LYS A 96 -7.83 20.31 -2.43
C LYS A 96 -7.14 20.25 -3.79
N LYS A 97 -7.84 19.79 -4.82
CA LYS A 97 -7.38 19.71 -6.23
C LYS A 97 -6.05 18.94 -6.32
N VAL A 98 -6.00 17.75 -5.72
CA VAL A 98 -4.82 16.90 -5.76
C VAL A 98 -4.53 16.43 -7.19
N ASN A 99 -3.25 16.24 -7.52
CA ASN A 99 -2.82 15.76 -8.83
C ASN A 99 -2.89 14.23 -8.95
N VAL A 100 -2.90 13.52 -7.81
CA VAL A 100 -2.95 12.07 -7.71
C VAL A 100 -3.50 11.67 -6.35
N LEU A 101 -4.18 10.53 -6.28
CA LEU A 101 -4.43 9.82 -5.04
C LEU A 101 -3.44 8.66 -4.92
N ILE A 102 -2.80 8.50 -3.77
CA ILE A 102 -1.91 7.37 -3.48
C ILE A 102 -2.23 6.91 -2.07
N SER A 103 -2.88 5.76 -1.91
CA SER A 103 -3.24 5.35 -0.58
C SER A 103 -3.68 3.90 -0.42
N MET A 104 -3.66 3.50 0.85
CA MET A 104 -4.17 2.25 1.37
C MET A 104 -5.53 2.46 2.03
N GLU A 105 -6.54 1.77 1.51
CA GLU A 105 -7.89 1.75 2.08
C GLU A 105 -8.46 0.35 2.10
N THR A 106 -9.55 0.17 2.85
CA THR A 106 -10.35 -1.07 2.74
C THR A 106 -10.97 -1.18 1.34
N SER A 107 -11.27 -2.40 0.89
CA SER A 107 -11.97 -2.60 -0.38
C SER A 107 -13.34 -1.91 -0.40
N ALA A 108 -14.01 -1.79 0.76
CA ALA A 108 -15.27 -1.04 0.87
C ALA A 108 -15.06 0.46 0.63
N ALA A 109 -14.03 1.05 1.24
CA ALA A 109 -13.66 2.46 1.07
C ALA A 109 -13.25 2.76 -0.38
N ARG A 110 -12.32 1.95 -0.93
CA ARG A 110 -11.91 2.05 -2.35
C ARG A 110 -13.12 2.01 -3.29
N ASN A 111 -13.97 1.01 -3.17
CA ASN A 111 -15.12 0.84 -4.07
C ASN A 111 -16.09 2.03 -4.00
N ALA A 112 -16.28 2.61 -2.82
CA ALA A 112 -17.09 3.82 -2.64
C ALA A 112 -16.44 5.08 -3.24
N GLY A 113 -15.12 5.15 -3.30
CA GLY A 113 -14.36 6.24 -3.90
C GLY A 113 -14.28 6.19 -5.43
N LEU A 114 -14.33 4.99 -6.06
CA LEU A 114 -14.15 4.85 -7.51
C LEU A 114 -15.10 5.69 -8.38
N PRO A 115 -16.40 5.85 -8.09
CA PRO A 115 -17.27 6.74 -8.87
C PRO A 115 -16.84 8.22 -8.79
N ILE A 116 -16.31 8.65 -7.65
CA ILE A 116 -15.80 10.02 -7.44
C ILE A 116 -14.50 10.21 -8.21
N LEU A 117 -13.60 9.22 -8.14
CA LEU A 117 -12.37 9.17 -8.92
C LEU A 117 -12.65 9.28 -10.44
N ALA A 118 -13.60 8.51 -10.95
CA ALA A 118 -13.98 8.53 -12.36
C ALA A 118 -14.52 9.88 -12.81
N ARG A 119 -15.30 10.58 -11.97
CA ARG A 119 -15.80 11.93 -12.22
C ARG A 119 -14.67 12.96 -12.20
N GLY A 120 -13.73 12.84 -11.25
CA GLY A 120 -12.60 13.75 -11.11
C GLY A 120 -11.47 13.50 -12.11
N LYS A 121 -11.41 12.32 -12.71
CA LYS A 121 -10.35 11.88 -13.64
C LYS A 121 -8.94 12.10 -13.08
N VAL A 122 -8.72 11.72 -11.83
CA VAL A 122 -7.45 11.85 -11.13
C VAL A 122 -6.76 10.48 -11.13
N PRO A 123 -5.45 10.38 -11.42
CA PRO A 123 -4.72 9.13 -11.26
C PRO A 123 -4.79 8.63 -9.81
N TYR A 124 -4.90 7.32 -9.65
CA TYR A 124 -4.93 6.68 -8.34
C TYR A 124 -3.99 5.48 -8.30
N ILE A 125 -3.04 5.47 -7.39
CA ILE A 125 -2.21 4.30 -7.10
C ILE A 125 -2.68 3.71 -5.77
N TYR A 126 -3.38 2.60 -5.86
CA TYR A 126 -3.88 1.85 -4.71
C TYR A 126 -2.79 0.96 -4.15
N THR A 127 -2.47 1.14 -2.87
CA THR A 127 -1.30 0.53 -2.22
C THR A 127 -1.65 -0.57 -1.22
N SER A 128 -2.93 -0.92 -1.12
CA SER A 128 -3.39 -2.03 -0.30
C SER A 128 -3.53 -3.31 -1.12
N PHE A 129 -3.15 -4.40 -0.53
CA PHE A 129 -3.53 -5.71 -1.03
C PHE A 129 -5.07 -5.89 -1.01
N TYR A 130 -5.59 -6.69 -1.93
CA TYR A 130 -7.04 -6.79 -2.08
C TYR A 130 -7.47 -8.06 -2.84
N GLU A 131 -8.77 -8.27 -2.96
CA GLU A 131 -9.41 -9.43 -3.57
C GLU A 131 -9.26 -9.54 -5.10
N GLY A 132 -8.60 -8.56 -5.74
CA GLY A 132 -8.42 -8.54 -7.19
C GLY A 132 -9.62 -7.96 -7.96
N ARG A 133 -9.43 -7.79 -9.27
CA ARG A 133 -10.48 -7.50 -10.29
C ARG A 133 -11.27 -6.20 -10.10
N SER A 134 -10.75 -5.25 -9.31
CA SER A 134 -11.29 -3.89 -9.27
C SER A 134 -10.63 -3.03 -10.34
N CYS A 135 -11.34 -2.77 -11.41
CA CYS A 135 -10.78 -2.15 -12.61
C CYS A 135 -11.30 -0.73 -12.82
N SER A 136 -10.39 0.21 -12.94
CA SER A 136 -10.67 1.60 -13.31
C SER A 136 -9.60 2.11 -14.27
N PRO A 137 -9.96 2.89 -15.32
CA PRO A 137 -8.98 3.47 -16.21
C PRO A 137 -8.01 4.45 -15.51
N TRP A 138 -8.36 4.89 -14.30
CA TRP A 138 -7.57 5.84 -13.51
C TRP A 138 -6.77 5.17 -12.37
N MET A 139 -6.93 3.86 -12.14
CA MET A 139 -6.33 3.18 -10.99
C MET A 139 -5.23 2.19 -11.42
N TYR A 140 -4.12 2.22 -10.70
CA TYR A 140 -3.06 1.21 -10.67
C TYR A 140 -2.96 0.62 -9.27
N VAL A 141 -2.53 -0.63 -9.17
CA VAL A 141 -2.36 -1.34 -7.89
C VAL A 141 -0.90 -1.70 -7.70
N ASN A 142 -0.32 -1.23 -6.60
CA ASN A 142 1.07 -1.49 -6.21
C ASN A 142 1.16 -2.53 -5.07
N ALA A 143 0.19 -3.42 -4.97
CA ALA A 143 0.11 -4.44 -3.94
C ALA A 143 -0.38 -5.76 -4.55
N TRP A 144 -0.31 -6.83 -3.77
CA TRP A 144 -0.64 -8.17 -4.24
C TRP A 144 -2.16 -8.45 -4.27
N VAL A 145 -2.50 -9.52 -5.00
CA VAL A 145 -3.84 -10.07 -5.19
C VAL A 145 -3.87 -11.55 -4.77
N PRO A 146 -5.04 -12.21 -4.71
CA PRO A 146 -5.16 -13.60 -4.25
C PRO A 146 -4.24 -14.58 -4.98
N GLU A 147 -4.08 -14.42 -6.29
CA GLU A 147 -3.23 -15.26 -7.13
C GLU A 147 -1.76 -15.27 -6.68
N GLN A 148 -1.31 -14.18 -6.05
CA GLN A 148 0.05 -14.04 -5.54
C GLN A 148 0.19 -14.51 -4.10
N GLN A 149 -0.82 -14.25 -3.24
CA GLN A 149 -0.73 -14.49 -1.80
C GLN A 149 -1.15 -15.89 -1.36
N VAL A 150 -2.26 -16.40 -1.90
CA VAL A 150 -2.91 -17.61 -1.37
C VAL A 150 -2.10 -18.89 -1.63
N PRO A 151 -1.55 -19.10 -2.86
CA PRO A 151 -0.84 -20.33 -3.17
C PRO A 151 0.31 -20.66 -2.20
N PRO A 152 1.20 -19.73 -1.81
CA PRO A 152 2.27 -20.05 -0.87
C PRO A 152 1.81 -20.62 0.48
N ILE A 153 0.69 -20.11 1.01
CA ILE A 153 0.16 -20.56 2.31
C ILE A 153 -0.53 -21.93 2.18
N VAL A 154 -1.44 -22.07 1.20
CA VAL A 154 -2.20 -23.30 1.01
C VAL A 154 -1.29 -24.46 0.66
N ASP A 155 -0.35 -24.27 -0.28
CA ASP A 155 0.60 -25.31 -0.68
C ASP A 155 1.50 -25.73 0.48
N HIS A 156 1.98 -24.78 1.30
CA HIS A 156 2.74 -25.08 2.50
C HIS A 156 1.93 -25.90 3.49
N PHE A 157 0.67 -25.56 3.75
CA PHE A 157 -0.17 -26.31 4.68
C PHE A 157 -0.48 -27.71 4.16
N MET A 158 -0.76 -27.86 2.88
CA MET A 158 -1.02 -29.18 2.29
C MET A 158 0.23 -30.06 2.26
N LYS A 159 1.38 -29.50 1.85
CA LYS A 159 2.61 -30.25 1.65
C LYS A 159 3.36 -30.49 2.98
N ASP A 160 3.60 -29.41 3.74
CA ASP A 160 4.53 -29.46 4.88
C ASP A 160 3.80 -29.66 6.21
N LYS A 161 2.49 -29.43 6.27
CA LYS A 161 1.64 -29.69 7.44
C LYS A 161 0.64 -30.83 7.21
N ALA A 162 0.66 -31.44 6.03
CA ALA A 162 -0.24 -32.53 5.64
C ALA A 162 -1.75 -32.21 5.80
N ALA A 163 -2.12 -30.90 5.73
CA ALA A 163 -3.49 -30.46 5.87
C ALA A 163 -4.34 -30.92 4.68
N LYS A 164 -5.47 -31.57 4.96
CA LYS A 164 -6.47 -32.04 4.00
C LYS A 164 -7.79 -31.30 4.13
N THR A 165 -8.03 -30.70 5.29
CA THR A 165 -9.26 -29.97 5.60
C THR A 165 -8.95 -28.59 6.12
N PHE A 166 -9.68 -27.59 5.57
CA PHE A 166 -9.54 -26.19 5.92
C PHE A 166 -10.84 -25.63 6.49
N PHE A 167 -10.74 -24.75 7.47
CA PHE A 167 -11.82 -23.89 7.91
C PHE A 167 -11.49 -22.45 7.54
N LEU A 168 -12.44 -21.71 6.97
CA LEU A 168 -12.25 -20.35 6.49
C LEU A 168 -13.03 -19.37 7.36
N VAL A 169 -12.39 -18.26 7.76
CA VAL A 169 -13.04 -17.22 8.57
C VAL A 169 -12.70 -15.85 8.02
N GLY A 170 -13.70 -15.01 7.80
CA GLY A 170 -13.49 -13.67 7.24
C GLY A 170 -14.42 -12.60 7.80
N SER A 171 -14.12 -11.36 7.43
CA SER A 171 -15.08 -10.27 7.58
C SER A 171 -16.01 -10.21 6.36
N ASP A 172 -17.28 -9.87 6.62
CA ASP A 172 -18.32 -9.83 5.60
C ASP A 172 -18.27 -8.55 4.77
N TYR A 173 -17.28 -8.49 3.87
CA TYR A 173 -17.14 -7.45 2.87
C TYR A 173 -16.28 -7.95 1.69
N ALA A 174 -16.09 -7.11 0.66
CA ALA A 174 -15.47 -7.52 -0.61
C ALA A 174 -14.15 -8.26 -0.43
N PHE A 175 -13.22 -7.72 0.37
CA PHE A 175 -11.92 -8.36 0.60
C PHE A 175 -12.07 -9.71 1.32
N GLY A 176 -12.75 -9.75 2.46
CA GLY A 176 -12.89 -10.98 3.25
C GLY A 176 -13.48 -12.12 2.42
N ARG A 177 -14.58 -11.84 1.72
CA ARG A 177 -15.26 -12.83 0.86
C ARG A 177 -14.44 -13.21 -0.36
N GLY A 178 -13.88 -12.23 -1.09
CA GLY A 178 -13.16 -12.51 -2.32
C GLY A 178 -11.87 -13.30 -2.10
N MET A 179 -11.13 -13.00 -1.03
CA MET A 179 -9.94 -13.75 -0.65
C MET A 179 -10.28 -15.20 -0.27
N LEU A 180 -11.33 -15.40 0.52
CA LEU A 180 -11.72 -16.75 0.94
C LEU A 180 -12.38 -17.56 -0.18
N GLU A 181 -13.12 -16.92 -1.07
CA GLU A 181 -13.63 -17.59 -2.28
C GLU A 181 -12.49 -18.11 -3.16
N PHE A 182 -11.45 -17.29 -3.38
CA PHE A 182 -10.26 -17.73 -4.11
C PHE A 182 -9.55 -18.86 -3.35
N THR A 183 -9.36 -18.71 -2.03
CA THR A 183 -8.71 -19.72 -1.19
C THR A 183 -9.43 -21.06 -1.27
N LYS A 184 -10.76 -21.05 -1.17
CA LYS A 184 -11.59 -22.25 -1.29
C LYS A 184 -11.39 -22.92 -2.65
N LYS A 185 -11.57 -22.18 -3.75
CA LYS A 185 -11.40 -22.72 -5.10
C LYS A 185 -10.00 -23.30 -5.31
N TYR A 186 -8.96 -22.61 -4.80
CA TYR A 186 -7.58 -23.05 -4.93
C TYR A 186 -7.33 -24.35 -4.14
N ALA A 187 -7.72 -24.38 -2.87
CA ALA A 187 -7.53 -25.55 -1.99
C ALA A 187 -8.31 -26.77 -2.51
N GLU A 188 -9.58 -26.59 -2.90
CA GLU A 188 -10.42 -27.67 -3.45
C GLU A 188 -9.88 -28.15 -4.81
N GLY A 189 -9.39 -27.27 -5.66
CA GLY A 189 -8.69 -27.60 -6.91
C GLY A 189 -7.42 -28.42 -6.72
N LYS A 190 -6.80 -28.35 -5.54
CA LYS A 190 -5.66 -29.18 -5.12
C LYS A 190 -6.07 -30.46 -4.39
N GLY A 191 -7.35 -30.72 -4.21
CA GLY A 191 -7.89 -31.95 -3.58
C GLY A 191 -8.10 -31.85 -2.05
N ALA A 192 -7.95 -30.66 -1.46
CA ALA A 192 -8.34 -30.43 -0.07
C ALA A 192 -9.87 -30.23 0.05
N LYS A 193 -10.37 -30.18 1.28
CA LYS A 193 -11.81 -29.91 1.57
C LYS A 193 -11.93 -28.68 2.46
N VAL A 194 -12.85 -27.79 2.16
CA VAL A 194 -13.29 -26.72 3.06
C VAL A 194 -14.44 -27.27 3.90
N VAL A 195 -14.21 -27.44 5.20
CA VAL A 195 -15.17 -28.06 6.15
C VAL A 195 -16.03 -27.04 6.90
N GLY A 196 -15.76 -25.76 6.69
CA GLY A 196 -16.56 -24.67 7.23
C GLY A 196 -16.08 -23.32 6.70
N GLU A 197 -17.03 -22.39 6.62
CA GLU A 197 -16.78 -21.02 6.14
C GLU A 197 -17.70 -20.06 6.90
N GLU A 198 -17.12 -19.09 7.62
CA GLU A 198 -17.86 -18.21 8.50
C GLU A 198 -17.44 -16.77 8.34
N TYR A 199 -18.38 -15.85 8.48
CA TYR A 199 -18.15 -14.42 8.34
C TYR A 199 -18.80 -13.64 9.48
N LEU A 200 -18.14 -12.56 9.91
CA LEU A 200 -18.70 -11.54 10.78
C LEU A 200 -18.69 -10.18 10.06
N PRO A 201 -19.59 -9.26 10.41
CA PRO A 201 -19.48 -7.87 9.94
C PRO A 201 -18.08 -7.31 10.13
N MET A 202 -17.69 -6.33 9.31
CA MET A 202 -16.34 -5.76 9.31
C MET A 202 -15.93 -5.16 10.67
N ASP A 203 -16.89 -4.72 11.46
CA ASP A 203 -16.76 -4.20 12.82
C ASP A 203 -17.08 -5.23 13.92
N GLY A 204 -17.38 -6.47 13.52
CA GLY A 204 -17.70 -7.55 14.45
C GLY A 204 -16.49 -7.95 15.29
N SER A 205 -16.70 -8.17 16.59
CA SER A 205 -15.64 -8.47 17.54
C SER A 205 -15.86 -9.71 18.40
N ASP A 206 -17.06 -10.32 18.36
CA ASP A 206 -17.36 -11.55 19.07
C ASP A 206 -17.31 -12.77 18.14
N TRP A 207 -16.24 -13.55 18.25
CA TRP A 207 -15.98 -14.73 17.45
C TRP A 207 -16.38 -16.04 18.13
N THR A 208 -17.04 -15.98 19.29
CA THR A 208 -17.36 -17.17 20.11
C THR A 208 -18.12 -18.23 19.34
N ALA A 209 -19.16 -17.86 18.57
CA ALA A 209 -19.93 -18.81 17.78
C ALA A 209 -19.10 -19.45 16.65
N VAL A 210 -18.24 -18.65 15.98
CA VAL A 210 -17.34 -19.12 14.93
C VAL A 210 -16.33 -20.12 15.51
N ILE A 211 -15.74 -19.81 16.64
CA ILE A 211 -14.77 -20.68 17.35
C ILE A 211 -15.41 -22.02 17.74
N SER A 212 -16.67 -22.00 18.19
CA SER A 212 -17.41 -23.22 18.48
C SER A 212 -17.58 -24.10 17.26
N LYS A 213 -17.86 -23.51 16.08
CA LYS A 213 -17.95 -24.23 14.80
C LYS A 213 -16.61 -24.80 14.35
N ILE A 214 -15.49 -24.06 14.53
CA ILE A 214 -14.14 -24.54 14.23
C ILE A 214 -13.84 -25.80 15.09
N ARG A 215 -14.14 -25.75 16.39
CA ARG A 215 -13.95 -26.91 17.29
C ARG A 215 -14.76 -28.12 16.86
N ALA A 216 -16.01 -27.92 16.45
CA ALA A 216 -16.90 -29.00 16.00
C ALA A 216 -16.40 -29.61 14.69
N ALA A 217 -15.93 -28.81 13.75
CA ALA A 217 -15.45 -29.23 12.43
C ALA A 217 -14.09 -29.93 12.47
N LYS A 218 -13.26 -29.66 13.47
CA LYS A 218 -11.89 -30.21 13.66
C LYS A 218 -11.05 -30.14 12.37
N PRO A 219 -10.86 -28.97 11.77
CA PRO A 219 -10.07 -28.83 10.57
C PRO A 219 -8.59 -29.06 10.83
N ASP A 220 -7.82 -29.46 9.79
CA ASP A 220 -6.37 -29.57 9.86
C ASP A 220 -5.69 -28.20 9.87
N ALA A 221 -6.31 -27.19 9.23
CA ALA A 221 -5.77 -25.84 9.17
C ALA A 221 -6.89 -24.77 9.14
N LEU A 222 -6.55 -23.58 9.61
CA LEU A 222 -7.39 -22.38 9.58
C LEU A 222 -6.78 -21.37 8.63
N ILE A 223 -7.59 -20.77 7.76
CA ILE A 223 -7.20 -19.58 6.97
C ILE A 223 -8.20 -18.47 7.25
N THR A 224 -7.68 -17.26 7.53
CA THR A 224 -8.52 -16.11 7.83
C THR A 224 -8.26 -14.93 6.91
N SER A 225 -9.33 -14.17 6.62
CA SER A 225 -9.30 -12.93 5.84
C SER A 225 -10.28 -11.93 6.46
N THR A 226 -9.88 -11.36 7.59
CA THR A 226 -10.67 -10.31 8.24
C THR A 226 -10.29 -8.93 7.70
N ALA A 227 -11.04 -7.89 8.07
CA ALA A 227 -10.57 -6.53 7.89
C ALA A 227 -9.25 -6.33 8.65
N GLY A 228 -8.34 -5.52 8.11
CA GLY A 228 -7.01 -5.30 8.68
C GLY A 228 -7.03 -4.71 10.08
N GLY A 229 -5.95 -4.89 10.84
CA GLY A 229 -5.80 -4.28 12.16
C GLY A 229 -6.69 -4.88 13.25
N ALA A 230 -7.56 -4.09 13.85
CA ALA A 230 -8.31 -4.46 15.06
C ALA A 230 -9.13 -5.78 14.97
N PRO A 231 -9.86 -6.08 13.89
CA PRO A 231 -10.57 -7.36 13.76
C PRO A 231 -9.64 -8.59 13.81
N ASN A 232 -8.45 -8.49 13.20
CA ASN A 232 -7.44 -9.54 13.28
C ASN A 232 -6.95 -9.76 14.72
N VAL A 233 -6.66 -8.68 15.44
CA VAL A 233 -6.21 -8.73 16.83
C VAL A 233 -7.24 -9.46 17.69
N THR A 234 -8.52 -9.07 17.56
CA THR A 234 -9.61 -9.65 18.35
C THR A 234 -9.84 -11.14 18.05
N LEU A 235 -9.90 -11.50 16.76
CA LEU A 235 -10.07 -12.90 16.36
C LEU A 235 -8.91 -13.76 16.88
N THR A 236 -7.67 -13.33 16.64
CA THR A 236 -6.49 -14.09 17.05
C THR A 236 -6.46 -14.31 18.56
N LYS A 237 -6.71 -13.27 19.35
CA LYS A 237 -6.79 -13.37 20.81
C LYS A 237 -7.84 -14.39 21.27
N GLN A 238 -9.04 -14.37 20.70
CA GLN A 238 -10.11 -15.30 21.04
C GLN A 238 -9.80 -16.75 20.61
N LEU A 239 -9.16 -16.95 19.44
CA LEU A 239 -8.68 -18.25 19.00
C LEU A 239 -7.67 -18.84 20.00
N ARG A 240 -6.69 -18.05 20.44
CA ARG A 240 -5.67 -18.49 21.43
C ARG A 240 -6.29 -18.80 22.79
N ALA A 241 -7.13 -17.91 23.30
CA ALA A 241 -7.86 -18.13 24.56
C ALA A 241 -8.74 -19.38 24.51
N ALA A 242 -9.26 -19.73 23.35
CA ALA A 242 -10.03 -20.93 23.11
C ALA A 242 -9.17 -22.19 22.92
N GLY A 243 -7.84 -22.11 22.93
CA GLY A 243 -6.93 -23.25 22.74
C GLY A 243 -6.92 -23.81 21.31
N ILE A 244 -7.24 -23.01 20.30
CA ILE A 244 -7.14 -23.42 18.89
C ILE A 244 -5.66 -23.36 18.46
N ASN A 245 -5.00 -24.51 18.38
CA ASN A 245 -3.57 -24.68 18.11
C ASN A 245 -3.29 -25.47 16.82
N ILE A 246 -4.07 -25.24 15.78
CA ILE A 246 -3.86 -25.81 14.45
C ILE A 246 -3.03 -24.85 13.57
N PRO A 247 -2.43 -25.29 12.44
CA PRO A 247 -1.82 -24.41 11.45
C PRO A 247 -2.75 -23.27 11.09
N TYR A 248 -2.26 -22.03 11.24
CA TYR A 248 -3.07 -20.83 11.10
C TYR A 248 -2.44 -19.89 10.09
N GLY A 249 -3.07 -19.75 8.94
CA GLY A 249 -2.74 -18.77 7.88
C GLY A 249 -3.63 -17.54 7.98
N ASN A 250 -3.03 -16.36 7.90
CA ASN A 250 -3.78 -15.11 7.93
C ASN A 250 -3.45 -14.26 6.72
N LEU A 251 -4.49 -13.92 5.93
CA LEU A 251 -4.36 -13.18 4.68
C LEU A 251 -4.38 -11.65 4.86
N ALA A 252 -4.52 -11.17 6.09
CA ALA A 252 -4.64 -9.74 6.40
C ALA A 252 -3.73 -9.28 7.57
N VAL A 253 -2.76 -10.09 7.96
CA VAL A 253 -1.78 -9.73 9.00
C VAL A 253 -0.49 -9.28 8.34
N ASP A 254 -0.01 -8.14 8.77
CA ASP A 254 1.30 -7.56 8.53
C ASP A 254 2.09 -7.46 9.85
N GLU A 255 3.37 -7.07 9.79
CA GLU A 255 4.22 -6.95 10.99
C GLU A 255 3.72 -5.90 11.99
N GLY A 256 3.05 -4.84 11.54
CA GLY A 256 2.44 -3.85 12.43
C GLY A 256 1.28 -4.44 13.22
N THR A 257 0.40 -5.16 12.55
CA THR A 257 -0.72 -5.88 13.17
C THR A 257 -0.22 -7.00 14.08
N ALA A 258 0.81 -7.76 13.66
CA ALA A 258 1.41 -8.82 14.46
C ALA A 258 1.99 -8.27 15.78
N LYS A 259 2.67 -7.13 15.75
CA LYS A 259 3.14 -6.46 16.98
C LYS A 259 1.99 -6.01 17.90
N ALA A 260 0.88 -5.52 17.32
CA ALA A 260 -0.30 -5.16 18.10
C ALA A 260 -0.99 -6.38 18.75
N MET A 261 -0.89 -7.56 18.16
CA MET A 261 -1.35 -8.83 18.75
C MET A 261 -0.44 -9.32 19.88
N GLY A 262 0.83 -8.93 19.90
CA GLY A 262 1.82 -9.42 20.85
C GLY A 262 2.07 -10.92 20.73
N ALA A 263 2.17 -11.62 21.85
CA ALA A 263 2.45 -13.05 21.89
C ALA A 263 1.40 -13.93 21.16
N ASP A 264 0.16 -13.46 21.03
CA ASP A 264 -0.90 -14.19 20.34
C ASP A 264 -0.64 -14.34 18.83
N ALA A 265 0.20 -13.47 18.25
CA ALA A 265 0.59 -13.55 16.84
C ALA A 265 1.55 -14.70 16.54
N GLN A 266 2.26 -15.21 17.55
CA GLN A 266 3.28 -16.23 17.33
C GLN A 266 2.73 -17.46 16.59
N GLY A 267 3.45 -17.88 15.55
CA GLY A 267 3.11 -19.08 14.80
C GLY A 267 2.10 -18.86 13.67
N ILE A 268 1.56 -17.64 13.48
CA ILE A 268 0.72 -17.30 12.32
C ILE A 268 1.59 -17.36 11.05
N TYR A 269 1.07 -18.00 10.00
CA TYR A 269 1.66 -17.99 8.68
C TYR A 269 1.08 -16.85 7.85
N ILE A 270 1.95 -16.12 7.17
CA ILE A 270 1.59 -15.06 6.25
C ILE A 270 2.30 -15.24 4.91
N SER A 271 1.74 -14.69 3.86
CA SER A 271 2.43 -14.48 2.58
C SER A 271 2.30 -13.01 2.22
N ALA A 272 3.43 -12.33 2.09
CA ALA A 272 3.51 -10.89 1.98
C ALA A 272 4.53 -10.49 0.93
N SER A 273 4.35 -9.34 0.29
CA SER A 273 5.35 -8.79 -0.64
C SER A 273 6.47 -8.02 0.07
N TYR A 274 6.26 -7.70 1.34
CA TYR A 274 7.25 -7.05 2.18
C TYR A 274 7.23 -7.60 3.60
N VAL A 275 8.41 -7.84 4.12
CA VAL A 275 8.70 -8.02 5.55
C VAL A 275 9.96 -7.23 5.89
N THR A 276 10.07 -6.72 7.13
CA THR A 276 11.22 -5.87 7.53
C THR A 276 12.56 -6.60 7.42
N GLY A 277 12.54 -7.94 7.50
CA GLY A 277 13.71 -8.80 7.38
C GLY A 277 14.23 -9.03 5.95
N ILE A 278 13.70 -8.36 4.92
CA ILE A 278 14.25 -8.46 3.56
C ILE A 278 15.69 -7.92 3.55
N ASP A 279 16.64 -8.79 3.19
CA ASP A 279 18.05 -8.43 3.10
C ASP A 279 18.36 -7.83 1.72
N SER A 280 18.13 -6.52 1.59
CA SER A 280 18.52 -5.73 0.42
C SER A 280 19.11 -4.37 0.84
N PRO A 281 20.03 -3.80 0.03
CA PRO A 281 20.57 -2.46 0.31
C PRO A 281 19.47 -1.39 0.39
N LYS A 282 18.46 -1.47 -0.49
CA LYS A 282 17.34 -0.52 -0.54
C LYS A 282 16.46 -0.62 0.70
N ASN A 283 16.18 -1.83 1.19
CA ASN A 283 15.42 -2.01 2.42
C ASN A 283 16.19 -1.47 3.64
N ARG A 284 17.48 -1.78 3.75
CA ARG A 284 18.30 -1.25 4.85
C ARG A 284 18.35 0.29 4.84
N GLN A 285 18.50 0.91 3.66
CA GLN A 285 18.48 2.36 3.49
C GLN A 285 17.13 2.96 3.92
N PHE A 286 16.02 2.37 3.48
CA PHE A 286 14.66 2.79 3.83
C PHE A 286 14.41 2.71 5.35
N LEU A 287 14.73 1.57 5.98
CA LEU A 287 14.55 1.39 7.42
C LEU A 287 15.39 2.38 8.23
N ALA A 288 16.63 2.63 7.80
CA ALA A 288 17.50 3.64 8.45
C ALA A 288 16.91 5.05 8.31
N ALA A 289 16.40 5.42 7.14
CA ALA A 289 15.76 6.72 6.90
C ALA A 289 14.49 6.90 7.73
N MET A 290 13.62 5.86 7.79
CA MET A 290 12.45 5.84 8.65
C MET A 290 12.82 6.02 10.13
N GLY A 291 13.80 5.27 10.62
CA GLY A 291 14.28 5.37 11.98
C GLY A 291 14.86 6.77 12.31
N LYS A 292 15.65 7.33 11.39
CA LYS A 292 16.22 8.68 11.55
C LYS A 292 15.13 9.77 11.61
N LYS A 293 14.10 9.64 10.75
CA LYS A 293 13.05 10.66 10.65
C LYS A 293 12.08 10.61 11.81
N PHE A 294 11.63 9.44 12.20
CA PHE A 294 10.52 9.28 13.15
C PHE A 294 10.95 8.87 14.56
N GLY A 295 12.17 8.35 14.74
CA GLY A 295 12.72 8.03 16.06
C GLY A 295 11.77 7.17 16.90
N ALA A 296 11.38 7.65 18.07
CA ALA A 296 10.48 6.98 18.99
C ALA A 296 9.02 6.89 18.46
N ASP A 297 8.63 7.76 17.55
CA ASP A 297 7.28 7.78 16.95
C ASP A 297 7.14 6.83 15.75
N LEU A 298 8.24 6.16 15.37
CA LEU A 298 8.25 5.24 14.23
C LEU A 298 7.19 4.14 14.39
N LYS A 299 6.31 4.06 13.41
CA LYS A 299 5.40 2.92 13.25
C LYS A 299 6.06 1.85 12.39
N THR A 300 5.87 0.59 12.73
CA THR A 300 6.51 -0.52 12.03
C THR A 300 6.20 -0.49 10.53
N PRO A 301 7.22 -0.33 9.66
CA PRO A 301 7.03 -0.51 8.23
C PRO A 301 6.51 -1.92 7.93
N ASN A 302 5.60 -2.02 6.99
CA ASN A 302 4.89 -3.26 6.70
C ASN A 302 4.42 -3.33 5.25
N ASP A 303 3.73 -4.40 4.90
CA ASP A 303 3.26 -4.71 3.54
C ASP A 303 2.11 -3.79 3.03
N LEU A 304 1.70 -2.81 3.82
CA LEU A 304 0.79 -1.74 3.42
C LEU A 304 1.51 -0.40 3.27
N SER A 305 2.50 -0.15 4.11
CA SER A 305 3.20 1.13 4.17
C SER A 305 4.36 1.23 3.17
N VAL A 306 5.06 0.13 2.86
CA VAL A 306 6.15 0.15 1.88
C VAL A 306 5.64 0.31 0.45
N PRO A 307 4.55 -0.33 0.01
CA PRO A 307 3.90 0.01 -1.26
C PRO A 307 3.54 1.49 -1.39
N GLN A 308 3.14 2.14 -0.29
CA GLN A 308 2.85 3.58 -0.26
C GLN A 308 4.10 4.42 -0.59
N TYR A 309 5.24 4.11 0.03
CA TYR A 309 6.52 4.76 -0.26
C TYR A 309 6.89 4.63 -1.74
N GLU A 310 6.87 3.41 -2.26
CA GLU A 310 7.23 3.11 -3.65
C GLU A 310 6.25 3.71 -4.67
N ALA A 311 4.96 3.80 -4.33
CA ALA A 311 3.94 4.41 -5.19
C ALA A 311 4.16 5.91 -5.40
N VAL A 312 4.68 6.63 -4.39
CA VAL A 312 5.06 8.04 -4.54
C VAL A 312 6.20 8.18 -5.56
N TYR A 313 7.18 7.29 -5.54
CA TYR A 313 8.26 7.25 -6.54
C TYR A 313 7.76 6.80 -7.92
N ALA A 314 6.80 5.87 -8.00
CA ALA A 314 6.19 5.48 -9.25
C ALA A 314 5.44 6.65 -9.91
N TYR A 315 4.72 7.43 -9.12
CA TYR A 315 4.08 8.65 -9.59
C TYR A 315 5.11 9.68 -10.08
N LYS A 316 6.18 9.92 -9.30
CA LYS A 316 7.30 10.79 -9.73
C LYS A 316 7.84 10.36 -11.09
N ALA A 317 8.20 9.08 -11.24
CA ALA A 317 8.74 8.55 -12.48
C ALA A 317 7.75 8.71 -13.66
N ALA A 318 6.45 8.52 -13.43
CA ALA A 318 5.42 8.70 -14.44
C ALA A 318 5.25 10.16 -14.87
N VAL A 319 5.26 11.10 -13.92
CA VAL A 319 5.19 12.55 -14.21
C VAL A 319 6.42 13.01 -14.99
N GLU A 320 7.62 12.60 -14.59
CA GLU A 320 8.88 12.93 -15.27
C GLU A 320 8.91 12.35 -16.69
N LYS A 321 8.48 11.09 -16.87
CA LYS A 321 8.36 10.47 -18.19
C LYS A 321 7.33 11.16 -19.09
N ALA A 322 6.20 11.57 -18.52
CA ALA A 322 5.15 12.31 -19.24
C ALA A 322 5.53 13.78 -19.51
N GLY A 323 6.52 14.33 -18.80
CA GLY A 323 6.87 15.75 -18.81
C GLY A 323 5.72 16.66 -18.35
N SER A 324 4.74 16.12 -17.60
CA SER A 324 3.48 16.80 -17.31
C SER A 324 2.78 16.15 -16.12
N THR A 325 1.96 16.93 -15.40
CA THR A 325 1.00 16.43 -14.40
C THR A 325 -0.40 16.17 -14.99
N ASP A 326 -0.57 16.25 -16.32
CA ASP A 326 -1.82 15.87 -16.97
C ASP A 326 -2.20 14.43 -16.66
N ALA A 327 -3.41 14.24 -16.16
CA ALA A 327 -3.85 12.96 -15.61
C ALA A 327 -3.78 11.81 -16.64
N ALA A 328 -4.21 12.07 -17.90
CA ALA A 328 -4.24 11.04 -18.93
C ALA A 328 -2.81 10.64 -19.36
N LYS A 329 -1.90 11.61 -19.47
CA LYS A 329 -0.49 11.36 -19.78
C LYS A 329 0.21 10.59 -18.66
N VAL A 330 -0.05 10.95 -17.40
CA VAL A 330 0.51 10.25 -16.23
C VAL A 330 -0.01 8.82 -16.15
N VAL A 331 -1.31 8.59 -16.31
CA VAL A 331 -1.90 7.24 -16.34
C VAL A 331 -1.27 6.39 -17.45
N SER A 332 -1.10 6.95 -18.65
CA SER A 332 -0.43 6.25 -19.75
C SER A 332 1.03 5.92 -19.40
N ALA A 333 1.78 6.87 -18.82
CA ALA A 333 3.16 6.67 -18.44
C ALA A 333 3.33 5.61 -17.32
N LEU A 334 2.39 5.54 -16.36
CA LEU A 334 2.43 4.58 -15.25
C LEU A 334 2.56 3.13 -15.72
N SER A 335 1.96 2.76 -16.87
CA SER A 335 2.07 1.39 -17.42
C SER A 335 3.48 1.00 -17.87
N THR A 336 4.42 1.92 -17.87
CA THR A 336 5.74 1.77 -18.49
C THR A 336 6.88 2.22 -17.58
N VAL A 337 6.59 2.51 -16.31
CA VAL A 337 7.61 2.87 -15.32
C VAL A 337 7.91 1.72 -14.39
N SER A 338 9.13 1.72 -13.87
CA SER A 338 9.56 0.86 -12.78
C SER A 338 10.27 1.69 -11.72
N VAL A 339 10.21 1.22 -10.49
CA VAL A 339 10.91 1.84 -9.35
C VAL A 339 11.70 0.80 -8.59
N GLU A 340 12.87 1.21 -8.12
CA GLU A 340 13.71 0.41 -7.23
C GLU A 340 13.41 0.81 -5.79
N GLY A 341 12.81 -0.08 -5.03
CA GLY A 341 12.37 0.16 -3.66
C GLY A 341 12.83 -0.89 -2.65
N PRO A 342 12.34 -0.81 -1.41
CA PRO A 342 12.61 -1.82 -0.39
C PRO A 342 12.23 -3.24 -0.79
N ARG A 343 11.19 -3.41 -1.63
CA ARG A 343 10.71 -4.69 -2.15
C ARG A 343 11.48 -5.17 -3.40
N GLY A 344 12.48 -4.42 -3.86
CA GLY A 344 13.17 -4.63 -5.14
C GLY A 344 12.57 -3.79 -6.26
N THR A 345 12.67 -4.28 -7.50
CA THR A 345 12.11 -3.61 -8.68
C THR A 345 10.62 -3.85 -8.77
N ILE A 346 9.84 -2.77 -8.72
CA ILE A 346 8.39 -2.81 -8.96
C ILE A 346 8.14 -2.19 -10.34
N ALA A 347 7.77 -3.03 -11.29
CA ALA A 347 7.43 -2.62 -12.65
C ALA A 347 5.92 -2.59 -12.83
N MET A 348 5.37 -1.40 -13.02
CA MET A 348 3.96 -1.26 -13.39
C MET A 348 3.72 -1.82 -14.78
N SER A 349 2.55 -2.38 -15.04
CA SER A 349 2.19 -2.97 -16.32
C SER A 349 0.89 -2.39 -16.87
N LYS A 350 0.62 -2.66 -18.14
CA LYS A 350 -0.67 -2.31 -18.76
C LYS A 350 -1.86 -3.05 -18.10
N GLU A 351 -1.59 -4.17 -17.42
CA GLU A 351 -2.59 -4.92 -16.64
C GLU A 351 -2.95 -4.23 -15.30
N ARG A 352 -2.38 -3.04 -15.05
CA ARG A 352 -2.62 -2.21 -13.85
C ARG A 352 -2.16 -2.82 -12.54
N HIS A 353 -1.42 -3.92 -12.59
CA HIS A 353 -0.84 -4.63 -11.46
C HIS A 353 0.63 -4.98 -11.77
N ALA A 354 1.41 -5.26 -10.74
CA ALA A 354 2.79 -5.64 -10.88
C ALA A 354 3.02 -7.11 -10.47
N PRO A 355 3.87 -7.86 -11.18
CA PRO A 355 4.48 -9.05 -10.62
C PRO A 355 5.27 -8.68 -9.36
N LEU A 356 5.18 -9.50 -8.31
CA LEU A 356 5.80 -9.22 -7.02
C LEU A 356 6.58 -10.43 -6.51
N THR A 357 7.67 -10.18 -5.80
CA THR A 357 8.27 -11.22 -4.96
C THR A 357 7.40 -11.40 -3.72
N MET A 358 6.97 -12.64 -3.47
CA MET A 358 6.17 -13.00 -2.31
C MET A 358 7.02 -13.80 -1.32
N TYR A 359 6.88 -13.50 -0.05
CA TYR A 359 7.59 -14.16 1.05
C TYR A 359 6.59 -14.92 1.92
N LEU A 360 6.67 -16.24 1.91
CA LEU A 360 6.00 -17.05 2.92
C LEU A 360 6.80 -16.97 4.21
N GLY A 361 6.17 -16.58 5.29
CA GLY A 361 6.81 -16.44 6.57
C GLY A 361 5.95 -16.86 7.75
N GLN A 362 6.59 -16.98 8.91
CA GLN A 362 5.91 -17.27 10.17
C GLN A 362 6.22 -16.18 11.17
N VAL A 363 5.18 -15.65 11.78
CA VAL A 363 5.27 -14.60 12.80
C VAL A 363 5.95 -15.16 14.05
N GLN A 364 6.92 -14.41 14.57
CA GLN A 364 7.67 -14.72 15.77
C GLN A 364 7.06 -14.05 17.01
N ALA A 365 7.53 -14.38 18.20
CA ALA A 365 7.02 -13.86 19.46
C ALA A 365 7.15 -12.32 19.60
N ASP A 366 8.10 -11.71 18.91
CA ASP A 366 8.34 -10.26 18.89
C ASP A 366 7.51 -9.53 17.83
N GLY A 367 6.67 -10.26 17.08
CA GLY A 367 5.86 -9.75 15.98
C GLY A 367 6.63 -9.60 14.66
N GLY A 368 7.93 -9.91 14.63
CA GLY A 368 8.71 -10.00 13.38
C GLY A 368 8.35 -11.26 12.60
N VAL A 369 8.80 -11.34 11.35
CA VAL A 369 8.49 -12.45 10.45
C VAL A 369 9.77 -13.20 10.07
N LYS A 370 9.81 -14.48 10.39
CA LYS A 370 10.83 -15.40 9.88
C LYS A 370 10.42 -15.90 8.50
N VAL A 371 11.15 -15.51 7.46
CA VAL A 371 10.93 -16.00 6.11
C VAL A 371 11.25 -17.49 6.00
N ILE A 372 10.33 -18.25 5.45
CA ILE A 372 10.44 -19.70 5.18
C ILE A 372 10.84 -19.92 3.71
N SER A 373 10.17 -19.22 2.79
CA SER A 373 10.40 -19.32 1.35
C SER A 373 10.12 -18.01 0.68
N SER A 374 10.74 -17.78 -0.48
CA SER A 374 10.45 -16.64 -1.35
C SER A 374 10.12 -17.11 -2.76
N PHE A 375 9.19 -16.41 -3.40
CA PHE A 375 8.69 -16.67 -4.75
C PHE A 375 8.86 -15.39 -5.55
N LYS A 376 9.78 -15.41 -6.53
CA LYS A 376 10.11 -14.23 -7.34
C LYS A 376 9.11 -14.05 -8.46
N ASP A 377 8.81 -12.78 -8.78
CA ASP A 377 8.05 -12.37 -9.96
C ASP A 377 6.71 -13.10 -10.10
N VAL A 378 6.00 -13.28 -8.96
CA VAL A 378 4.70 -13.96 -8.98
C VAL A 378 3.70 -13.12 -9.75
N ASP A 379 3.18 -13.68 -10.83
CA ASP A 379 2.24 -13.02 -11.73
C ASP A 379 0.89 -12.79 -11.02
N PRO A 380 0.33 -11.57 -11.04
CA PRO A 380 -1.01 -11.30 -10.53
C PRO A 380 -2.13 -11.92 -11.38
N GLY A 381 -1.83 -12.46 -12.56
CA GLY A 381 -2.82 -12.92 -13.53
C GLY A 381 -3.57 -11.77 -14.21
N ALA A 382 -4.51 -12.12 -15.07
CA ALA A 382 -5.32 -11.15 -15.80
C ALA A 382 -6.36 -10.49 -14.89
N GLN A 383 -5.97 -9.40 -14.23
CA GLN A 383 -6.83 -8.67 -13.29
C GLN A 383 -7.89 -7.81 -14.00
N CYS A 384 -7.49 -7.15 -15.10
CA CYS A 384 -8.36 -6.22 -15.82
C CYS A 384 -8.35 -6.47 -17.35
N PRO A 385 -8.74 -7.67 -17.82
CA PRO A 385 -8.58 -8.06 -19.24
C PRO A 385 -9.41 -7.21 -20.21
N ASN A 386 -10.48 -6.58 -19.73
CA ASN A 386 -11.40 -5.78 -20.56
C ASN A 386 -11.15 -4.27 -20.43
N LEU A 387 -10.15 -3.84 -19.66
CA LEU A 387 -9.82 -2.43 -19.49
C LEU A 387 -8.99 -1.96 -20.68
N LYS A 388 -9.54 -1.00 -21.44
CA LYS A 388 -8.87 -0.37 -22.59
C LYS A 388 -8.08 0.86 -22.16
#